data_cd4766e286cd289b2f7f595adff383cf
#
_entry.id   cd4766e286cd289b2f7f595adff383cf
#
_cell.length_a   1.000
_cell.length_b   1.000
_cell.length_c   1.000
_cell.angle_alpha   90.00
_cell.angle_beta   90.00
_cell.angle_gamma   90.00
#
_symmetry.space_group_name_H-M   'P 1'
#
loop_
_entity.id
_entity.type
_entity.pdbx_description
1 polymer ?
#
loop_
_entity_poly.entity_id
_entity_poly.type
_entity_poly.pdbx_seq_one_letter_code
_entity_poly.pdbx_strand_id
1 'polypeptide(L)'
;MFNPDCFPSNEYNAQLTKAGLQSFPLPAVAQLPGLTAMVETNDRFGSVESPGDVATMAAVSAGVKHVIFIIKENRTYDQVLGDLVDGSGTPIGAGDPSLVQWGQTITPNLHQLARNFVLLDHFLDTAEVSYDGWLWTTSARSTDVTEHQYPVAYAMRALSLDSEGLNRSVNVAIPTIAARMAAAPLMPNDPDLLAGQTNVAAPDGPNDEVNTGYLWDNALRAGLTVRSYGFFLDTTCYNEPPCQIPVLHDPAASNTVVAISTNAALAPYTDPYFRGFDNNFPDYYRFKEWSRDFDANYATGGLPSLSLVRLMHDHTGNFGTAIDLVNTPELMEADNDYAVGLLVQKISQSIYASNTLIFVVEDDSQDGGDHIDSHRTIAFVVGAYVKQKVVIPKLYTTLDFVRTIEEVLGITTWMNLNDALAHSMADIFTTTPNAWTFTAVPSTYLYATQLPLPNAPAGMVVPKSTHNAEYWARVTRGLDFSDADRVDPVLYNRILWKGMMGNKPYPASLAKAPTQEDLEEAAERARGSAKHKSAKPAKTAKTAKTDKD
;
A
#
# COMPACT_ATOMS: atom_id res chain seq x y z
N MET A 1 -4.30 13.64 -33.82
CA MET A 1 -3.79 14.93 -33.33
C MET A 1 -3.09 14.63 -32.03
N PHE A 2 -1.78 14.86 -31.95
CA PHE A 2 -1.09 14.71 -30.67
C PHE A 2 -1.67 15.72 -29.69
N ASN A 3 -2.11 15.26 -28.54
CA ASN A 3 -2.46 16.13 -27.44
C ASN A 3 -1.15 16.82 -27.00
N PRO A 4 -1.06 18.16 -27.03
CA PRO A 4 0.14 18.86 -26.57
C PRO A 4 0.42 18.67 -25.07
N ASP A 5 -0.54 18.11 -24.32
CA ASP A 5 -0.39 17.74 -22.91
C ASP A 5 0.11 16.30 -22.74
N CYS A 6 0.36 15.56 -23.81
CA CYS A 6 1.09 14.30 -23.75
C CYS A 6 2.57 14.60 -23.53
N PHE A 7 3.02 14.40 -22.33
CA PHE A 7 4.42 14.58 -21.97
C PHE A 7 5.24 13.38 -22.47
N PRO A 8 6.29 13.60 -23.27
CA PRO A 8 7.20 12.51 -23.71
C PRO A 8 7.95 11.87 -22.54
N SER A 9 8.04 12.55 -21.41
CA SER A 9 8.71 12.12 -20.19
C SER A 9 7.76 11.45 -19.17
N ASN A 10 6.60 11.04 -19.60
CA ASN A 10 5.64 10.35 -18.73
C ASN A 10 6.13 8.92 -18.47
N GLU A 11 7.16 8.83 -17.65
CA GLU A 11 7.72 7.57 -17.19
C GLU A 11 6.88 7.07 -16.01
N TYR A 12 6.44 5.84 -16.10
CA TYR A 12 5.75 5.10 -15.04
C TYR A 12 6.39 3.70 -14.95
N ASN A 13 6.06 2.92 -13.96
CA ASN A 13 6.70 1.63 -13.65
C ASN A 13 6.90 0.76 -14.89
N ALA A 14 5.87 0.57 -15.69
CA ALA A 14 5.94 -0.24 -16.90
C ALA A 14 6.95 0.29 -17.93
N GLN A 15 7.29 1.59 -17.92
CA GLN A 15 8.34 2.14 -18.77
C GLN A 15 9.75 1.92 -18.23
N LEU A 16 9.87 1.64 -16.94
CA LEU A 16 11.14 1.32 -16.29
C LEU A 16 11.49 -0.15 -16.40
N THR A 17 10.55 -0.99 -16.81
CA THR A 17 10.77 -2.42 -17.02
C THR A 17 11.96 -2.64 -17.94
N LYS A 18 12.97 -3.33 -17.44
CA LYS A 18 14.19 -3.66 -18.17
C LYS A 18 14.02 -5.01 -18.83
N ALA A 19 14.29 -5.10 -20.12
CA ALA A 19 14.28 -6.35 -20.85
C ALA A 19 15.70 -6.77 -21.23
N GLY A 20 15.96 -8.07 -21.19
CA GLY A 20 17.15 -8.69 -21.73
C GLY A 20 16.84 -9.45 -23.03
N LEU A 21 17.76 -9.44 -23.97
CA LEU A 21 17.72 -10.34 -25.11
C LEU A 21 18.70 -11.50 -24.88
N GLN A 22 18.18 -12.71 -24.80
CA GLN A 22 18.99 -13.92 -24.76
C GLN A 22 18.96 -14.62 -26.10
N SER A 23 20.12 -15.08 -26.56
CA SER A 23 20.26 -15.90 -27.74
C SER A 23 21.01 -17.17 -27.39
N PHE A 24 20.42 -18.30 -27.67
CA PHE A 24 21.01 -19.62 -27.40
C PHE A 24 20.69 -20.60 -28.55
N PRO A 25 21.53 -21.60 -28.76
CA PRO A 25 21.24 -22.65 -29.74
C PRO A 25 19.96 -23.40 -29.38
N LEU A 26 19.19 -23.78 -30.39
CA LEU A 26 18.01 -24.63 -30.15
C LEU A 26 18.42 -25.90 -29.39
N PRO A 27 17.83 -26.20 -28.24
CA PRO A 27 18.15 -27.40 -27.50
C PRO A 27 17.90 -28.67 -28.31
N ALA A 28 18.77 -29.67 -28.17
CA ALA A 28 18.53 -30.98 -28.76
C ALA A 28 17.29 -31.61 -28.10
N VAL A 29 16.52 -32.39 -28.87
CA VAL A 29 15.30 -33.06 -28.39
C VAL A 29 15.55 -33.87 -27.10
N ALA A 30 16.72 -34.48 -26.98
CA ALA A 30 17.09 -35.24 -25.78
C ALA A 30 17.27 -34.37 -24.51
N GLN A 31 17.44 -33.08 -24.64
CA GLN A 31 17.57 -32.14 -23.51
C GLN A 31 16.22 -31.60 -23.03
N LEU A 32 15.19 -31.63 -23.88
CA LEU A 32 13.89 -31.03 -23.58
C LEU A 32 13.25 -31.57 -22.30
N PRO A 33 13.25 -32.87 -21.98
CA PRO A 33 12.65 -33.35 -20.74
C PRO A 33 13.32 -32.75 -19.48
N GLY A 34 14.65 -32.62 -19.50
CA GLY A 34 15.38 -32.01 -18.37
C GLY A 34 15.12 -30.50 -18.23
N LEU A 35 15.00 -29.80 -19.35
CA LEU A 35 14.66 -28.37 -19.36
C LEU A 35 13.22 -28.17 -18.90
N THR A 36 12.28 -29.01 -19.36
CA THR A 36 10.88 -28.96 -18.88
C THR A 36 10.81 -29.20 -17.38
N ALA A 37 11.48 -30.25 -16.88
CA ALA A 37 11.50 -30.49 -15.42
C ALA A 37 12.12 -29.33 -14.62
N MET A 38 13.09 -28.65 -15.19
CA MET A 38 13.67 -27.45 -14.55
C MET A 38 12.64 -26.32 -14.48
N VAL A 39 11.90 -26.05 -15.55
CA VAL A 39 10.83 -25.03 -15.57
C VAL A 39 9.74 -25.43 -14.57
N GLU A 40 9.25 -26.66 -14.63
CA GLU A 40 8.24 -27.18 -13.70
C GLU A 40 8.68 -27.03 -12.23
N THR A 41 9.97 -27.25 -11.96
CA THR A 41 10.53 -27.09 -10.60
C THR A 41 10.60 -25.63 -10.20
N ASN A 42 11.08 -24.76 -11.08
CA ASN A 42 11.22 -23.32 -10.79
C ASN A 42 9.86 -22.64 -10.60
N ASP A 43 8.91 -22.99 -11.46
CA ASP A 43 7.56 -22.43 -11.45
C ASP A 43 6.63 -23.18 -10.49
N ARG A 44 7.17 -24.22 -9.82
CA ARG A 44 6.44 -25.08 -8.88
C ARG A 44 5.21 -25.78 -9.47
N PHE A 45 5.15 -25.95 -10.78
CA PHE A 45 4.06 -26.68 -11.43
C PHE A 45 3.98 -28.12 -10.90
N GLY A 46 2.79 -28.48 -10.41
CA GLY A 46 2.55 -29.79 -9.83
C GLY A 46 3.24 -30.04 -8.49
N SER A 47 3.82 -29.01 -7.86
CA SER A 47 4.32 -29.15 -6.50
C SER A 47 3.14 -29.40 -5.55
N VAL A 48 3.16 -30.56 -4.92
CA VAL A 48 2.24 -30.87 -3.82
C VAL A 48 2.91 -30.40 -2.54
N GLU A 49 2.16 -29.71 -1.71
CA GLU A 49 2.64 -29.35 -0.38
C GLU A 49 3.14 -30.59 0.36
N SER A 50 4.28 -30.48 1.01
CA SER A 50 4.81 -31.61 1.77
C SER A 50 3.84 -32.00 2.89
N PRO A 51 3.78 -33.30 3.28
CA PRO A 51 2.98 -33.70 4.45
C PRO A 51 3.33 -32.91 5.72
N GLY A 52 4.58 -32.42 5.82
CA GLY A 52 5.04 -31.57 6.92
C GLY A 52 4.42 -30.18 6.87
N ASP A 53 4.36 -29.56 5.69
CA ASP A 53 3.76 -28.25 5.49
C ASP A 53 2.25 -28.30 5.75
N VAL A 54 1.56 -29.31 5.20
CA VAL A 54 0.13 -29.54 5.48
C VAL A 54 -0.12 -29.72 6.97
N ALA A 55 0.69 -30.49 7.68
CA ALA A 55 0.55 -30.68 9.11
C ALA A 55 0.81 -29.39 9.90
N THR A 56 1.78 -28.58 9.45
CA THR A 56 2.08 -27.28 10.07
C THR A 56 0.92 -26.33 9.89
N MET A 57 0.41 -26.17 8.67
CA MET A 57 -0.71 -25.27 8.38
C MET A 57 -1.99 -25.73 9.12
N ALA A 58 -2.25 -27.02 9.20
CA ALA A 58 -3.37 -27.55 9.98
C ALA A 58 -3.26 -27.22 11.48
N ALA A 59 -2.05 -27.29 12.04
CA ALA A 59 -1.82 -26.92 13.44
C ALA A 59 -1.99 -25.40 13.67
N VAL A 60 -1.49 -24.57 12.75
CA VAL A 60 -1.64 -23.12 12.79
C VAL A 60 -3.12 -22.73 12.70
N SER A 61 -3.85 -23.23 11.71
CA SER A 61 -5.28 -22.97 11.52
C SER A 61 -6.12 -23.43 12.72
N ALA A 62 -5.76 -24.54 13.35
CA ALA A 62 -6.45 -24.99 14.58
C ALA A 62 -6.24 -24.03 15.75
N GLY A 63 -5.06 -23.44 15.87
CA GLY A 63 -4.66 -22.58 16.98
C GLY A 63 -5.00 -21.10 16.80
N VAL A 64 -4.87 -20.59 15.60
CA VAL A 64 -5.16 -19.20 15.26
C VAL A 64 -6.65 -18.99 15.05
N LYS A 65 -7.17 -17.89 15.55
CA LYS A 65 -8.60 -17.53 15.45
C LYS A 65 -8.82 -16.17 14.81
N HIS A 66 -7.77 -15.36 14.78
CA HIS A 66 -7.83 -13.99 14.33
C HIS A 66 -6.64 -13.68 13.44
N VAL A 67 -6.90 -13.03 12.33
CA VAL A 67 -5.89 -12.43 11.44
C VAL A 67 -6.14 -10.93 11.40
N ILE A 68 -5.10 -10.16 11.62
CA ILE A 68 -5.07 -8.73 11.35
C ILE A 68 -4.19 -8.55 10.13
N PHE A 69 -4.77 -8.07 9.05
CA PHE A 69 -4.08 -7.81 7.79
C PHE A 69 -3.89 -6.30 7.63
N ILE A 70 -2.64 -5.87 7.70
CA ILE A 70 -2.23 -4.47 7.56
C ILE A 70 -1.64 -4.28 6.17
N ILE A 71 -2.22 -3.38 5.39
CA ILE A 71 -1.65 -2.91 4.12
C ILE A 71 -1.08 -1.52 4.33
N LYS A 72 0.16 -1.33 3.88
CA LYS A 72 0.95 -0.11 3.88
C LYS A 72 1.16 0.36 2.45
N GLU A 73 1.87 1.48 2.26
CA GLU A 73 2.01 2.15 0.96
C GLU A 73 3.48 2.40 0.59
N ASN A 74 3.89 1.72 -0.45
CA ASN A 74 4.89 2.02 -1.46
C ASN A 74 6.35 2.09 -0.99
N ARG A 75 6.86 1.08 -0.23
CA ARG A 75 8.29 1.02 0.11
C ARG A 75 8.95 -0.29 -0.31
N THR A 76 10.16 -0.17 -0.86
CA THR A 76 10.99 -1.35 -1.13
C THR A 76 11.70 -1.83 0.12
N TYR A 77 12.20 -3.06 0.06
CA TYR A 77 12.99 -3.65 1.12
C TYR A 77 14.23 -2.81 1.46
N ASP A 78 15.03 -2.42 0.47
CA ASP A 78 16.27 -1.68 0.71
C ASP A 78 16.05 -0.26 1.21
N GLN A 79 14.97 0.39 0.82
CA GLN A 79 14.65 1.72 1.33
C GLN A 79 14.46 1.74 2.86
N VAL A 80 13.95 0.64 3.43
CA VAL A 80 13.63 0.52 4.86
C VAL A 80 14.62 -0.39 5.58
N LEU A 81 14.83 -1.62 5.14
CA LEU A 81 15.61 -2.65 5.83
C LEU A 81 17.02 -2.87 5.27
N GLY A 82 17.46 -2.07 4.31
CA GLY A 82 18.79 -2.21 3.73
C GLY A 82 19.95 -2.08 4.73
N ASP A 83 19.73 -1.42 5.88
CA ASP A 83 20.71 -1.29 6.99
C ASP A 83 20.49 -2.28 8.14
N LEU A 84 19.64 -3.31 7.94
CA LEU A 84 19.28 -4.24 9.00
C LEU A 84 20.49 -5.04 9.49
N VAL A 85 20.76 -4.94 10.77
CA VAL A 85 21.84 -5.67 11.46
C VAL A 85 21.32 -6.37 12.70
N ASP A 86 22.02 -7.40 13.14
CA ASP A 86 21.78 -8.05 14.42
C ASP A 86 22.30 -7.21 15.61
N GLY A 87 22.16 -7.74 16.82
CA GLY A 87 22.62 -7.07 18.04
C GLY A 87 24.15 -6.89 18.15
N SER A 88 24.94 -7.53 17.27
CA SER A 88 26.38 -7.38 17.17
C SER A 88 26.82 -6.39 16.08
N GLY A 89 25.87 -5.88 15.29
CA GLY A 89 26.13 -5.04 14.13
C GLY A 89 26.43 -5.83 12.85
N THR A 90 26.18 -7.14 12.83
CA THR A 90 26.35 -7.97 11.65
C THR A 90 25.11 -7.87 10.76
N PRO A 91 25.23 -7.62 9.44
CA PRO A 91 24.09 -7.60 8.53
C PRO A 91 23.30 -8.92 8.55
N ILE A 92 21.98 -8.81 8.53
CA ILE A 92 21.06 -9.94 8.38
C ILE A 92 20.13 -9.68 7.19
N GLY A 93 19.89 -10.76 6.41
CA GLY A 93 19.19 -10.63 5.14
C GLY A 93 20.05 -10.01 4.03
N ALA A 94 19.46 -9.85 2.88
CA ALA A 94 20.11 -9.37 1.66
C ALA A 94 19.80 -7.86 1.43
N GLY A 95 20.21 -7.00 2.36
CA GLY A 95 20.02 -5.55 2.27
C GLY A 95 21.21 -4.80 1.68
N ASP A 96 20.94 -3.69 0.96
CA ASP A 96 21.95 -2.71 0.52
C ASP A 96 21.84 -1.41 1.33
N PRO A 97 22.76 -1.17 2.30
CA PRO A 97 22.75 0.07 3.09
C PRO A 97 22.90 1.34 2.25
N SER A 98 23.36 1.23 1.02
CA SER A 98 23.52 2.38 0.15
C SER A 98 22.20 2.94 -0.39
N LEU A 99 21.14 2.16 -0.36
CA LEU A 99 19.79 2.52 -0.84
C LEU A 99 18.86 2.97 0.29
N VAL A 100 19.27 2.80 1.54
CA VAL A 100 18.44 3.13 2.71
C VAL A 100 18.09 4.60 2.75
N GLN A 101 16.81 4.89 2.83
CA GLN A 101 16.24 6.21 3.06
C GLN A 101 15.62 6.32 4.46
N TRP A 102 14.96 5.27 4.92
CA TRP A 102 14.23 5.21 6.20
C TRP A 102 14.73 4.08 7.09
N GLY A 103 16.05 4.10 7.37
CA GLY A 103 16.69 3.07 8.19
C GLY A 103 16.26 3.05 9.65
N GLN A 104 16.90 2.21 10.43
CA GLN A 104 16.54 1.86 11.81
C GLN A 104 16.20 3.04 12.73
N THR A 105 16.82 4.20 12.58
CA THR A 105 16.54 5.38 13.43
C THR A 105 15.14 5.93 13.17
N ILE A 106 14.65 5.81 11.94
CA ILE A 106 13.32 6.28 11.53
C ILE A 106 12.29 5.17 11.76
N THR A 107 12.64 3.91 11.45
CA THR A 107 11.74 2.75 11.51
C THR A 107 12.17 1.71 12.55
N PRO A 108 12.29 2.07 13.85
CA PRO A 108 12.77 1.16 14.88
C PRO A 108 11.87 -0.05 15.11
N ASN A 109 10.56 0.05 14.88
CA ASN A 109 9.62 -1.03 15.11
C ASN A 109 9.65 -2.07 13.99
N LEU A 110 9.67 -1.66 12.72
CA LEU A 110 9.82 -2.57 11.58
C LEU A 110 11.14 -3.34 11.68
N HIS A 111 12.23 -2.66 12.05
CA HIS A 111 13.51 -3.31 12.32
C HIS A 111 13.44 -4.30 13.50
N GLN A 112 12.70 -3.97 14.54
CA GLN A 112 12.50 -4.87 15.67
C GLN A 112 11.66 -6.09 15.27
N LEU A 113 10.65 -5.92 14.42
CA LEU A 113 9.86 -7.03 13.87
C LEU A 113 10.73 -7.96 13.03
N ALA A 114 11.53 -7.41 12.12
CA ALA A 114 12.46 -8.18 11.29
C ALA A 114 13.47 -9.00 12.10
N ARG A 115 13.96 -8.45 13.22
CA ARG A 115 14.90 -9.16 14.10
C ARG A 115 14.26 -10.20 15.00
N ASN A 116 13.03 -9.98 15.43
CA ASN A 116 12.40 -10.81 16.46
C ASN A 116 11.59 -11.95 15.89
N PHE A 117 11.09 -11.82 14.67
CA PHE A 117 10.27 -12.83 13.98
C PHE A 117 10.98 -13.36 12.74
N VAL A 118 10.23 -13.69 11.70
CA VAL A 118 10.79 -14.07 10.42
C VAL A 118 11.14 -12.83 9.61
N LEU A 119 12.32 -12.84 9.02
CA LEU A 119 12.70 -11.90 7.98
C LEU A 119 12.44 -12.56 6.63
N LEU A 120 11.53 -12.00 5.85
CA LEU A 120 11.25 -12.37 4.48
C LEU A 120 12.11 -11.48 3.57
N ASP A 121 13.32 -11.89 3.26
CA ASP A 121 14.26 -11.04 2.54
C ASP A 121 14.18 -11.17 1.01
N HIS A 122 13.30 -12.05 0.53
CA HIS A 122 12.93 -12.20 -0.88
C HIS A 122 11.42 -12.23 -1.04
N PHE A 123 10.75 -11.23 -0.49
CA PHE A 123 9.33 -11.02 -0.71
C PHE A 123 9.13 -10.01 -1.84
N LEU A 124 8.40 -10.42 -2.89
CA LEU A 124 8.04 -9.55 -4.01
C LEU A 124 6.54 -9.23 -3.94
N ASP A 125 6.19 -7.97 -4.04
CA ASP A 125 4.81 -7.63 -4.37
C ASP A 125 4.49 -8.08 -5.80
N THR A 126 3.21 -8.18 -6.10
CA THR A 126 2.74 -8.66 -7.42
C THR A 126 2.32 -7.48 -8.30
N ALA A 127 2.36 -6.27 -7.75
CA ALA A 127 1.82 -5.08 -8.35
C ALA A 127 2.91 -4.16 -8.88
N GLU A 128 2.57 -3.38 -9.88
CA GLU A 128 3.41 -2.29 -10.41
C GLU A 128 3.14 -0.95 -9.69
N VAL A 129 1.89 -0.76 -9.24
CA VAL A 129 1.37 0.49 -8.65
C VAL A 129 0.18 0.18 -7.74
N SER A 130 -0.23 1.13 -6.89
CA SER A 130 -1.38 0.92 -6.00
C SER A 130 -2.68 0.62 -6.75
N TYR A 131 -2.80 1.06 -8.01
CA TYR A 131 -3.95 0.81 -8.88
C TYR A 131 -4.28 -0.68 -9.07
N ASP A 132 -3.28 -1.52 -9.17
CA ASP A 132 -3.42 -2.98 -9.20
C ASP A 132 -3.01 -3.64 -7.87
N GLY A 133 -2.17 -2.98 -7.08
CA GLY A 133 -1.67 -3.47 -5.79
C GLY A 133 -2.76 -3.80 -4.78
N TRP A 134 -3.75 -2.92 -4.67
CA TRP A 134 -4.92 -3.15 -3.83
C TRP A 134 -5.75 -4.35 -4.29
N LEU A 135 -5.81 -4.62 -5.58
CA LEU A 135 -6.51 -5.78 -6.12
C LEU A 135 -5.71 -7.07 -5.86
N TRP A 136 -4.41 -7.06 -6.12
CA TRP A 136 -3.54 -8.20 -5.85
C TRP A 136 -3.51 -8.58 -4.37
N THR A 137 -3.41 -7.60 -3.47
CA THR A 137 -3.38 -7.84 -2.01
C THR A 137 -4.72 -8.28 -1.43
N THR A 138 -5.84 -7.89 -2.04
CA THR A 138 -7.17 -8.12 -1.46
C THR A 138 -8.02 -9.15 -2.20
N SER A 139 -7.70 -9.45 -3.45
CA SER A 139 -8.43 -10.45 -4.24
C SER A 139 -7.54 -11.49 -4.93
N ALA A 140 -6.23 -11.45 -4.70
CA ALA A 140 -5.24 -12.32 -5.34
C ALA A 140 -5.30 -12.26 -6.88
N ARG A 141 -5.83 -11.20 -7.44
CA ARG A 141 -5.87 -10.95 -8.89
C ARG A 141 -6.14 -9.48 -9.17
N SER A 142 -5.62 -9.02 -10.27
CA SER A 142 -6.11 -7.83 -10.95
C SER A 142 -6.93 -8.25 -12.17
N THR A 143 -7.89 -7.44 -12.59
CA THR A 143 -8.65 -7.72 -13.80
C THR A 143 -7.86 -7.31 -15.04
N ASP A 144 -8.13 -7.91 -16.18
CA ASP A 144 -7.53 -7.52 -17.44
C ASP A 144 -7.84 -6.05 -17.80
N VAL A 145 -9.00 -5.56 -17.40
CA VAL A 145 -9.36 -4.14 -17.53
C VAL A 145 -8.42 -3.26 -16.72
N THR A 146 -8.15 -3.59 -15.47
CA THR A 146 -7.22 -2.84 -14.62
C THR A 146 -5.81 -2.86 -15.19
N GLU A 147 -5.29 -4.03 -15.55
CA GLU A 147 -3.95 -4.19 -16.13
C GLU A 147 -3.75 -3.41 -17.43
N HIS A 148 -4.78 -3.30 -18.26
CA HIS A 148 -4.72 -2.49 -19.48
C HIS A 148 -4.92 -1.00 -19.23
N GLN A 149 -5.57 -0.62 -18.14
CA GLN A 149 -5.91 0.77 -17.85
C GLN A 149 -4.86 1.50 -17.02
N TYR A 150 -4.18 0.83 -16.08
CA TYR A 150 -3.25 1.53 -15.22
C TYR A 150 -2.12 2.23 -16.01
N PRO A 151 -1.51 1.65 -17.06
CA PRO A 151 -0.49 2.35 -17.83
C PRO A 151 -1.02 3.62 -18.52
N VAL A 152 -2.30 3.59 -18.91
CA VAL A 152 -2.96 4.73 -19.57
C VAL A 152 -3.36 5.79 -18.55
N ALA A 153 -3.82 5.37 -17.37
CA ALA A 153 -4.17 6.26 -16.26
C ALA A 153 -2.94 7.01 -15.73
N TYR A 154 -1.83 6.31 -15.51
CA TYR A 154 -0.56 6.92 -15.12
C TYR A 154 0.01 7.84 -16.20
N ALA A 155 -0.24 7.54 -17.45
CA ALA A 155 0.07 8.45 -18.57
C ALA A 155 -0.89 9.65 -18.63
N MET A 156 -1.82 9.82 -17.72
CA MET A 156 -2.82 10.90 -17.68
C MET A 156 -3.67 10.98 -18.96
N ARG A 157 -3.91 9.85 -19.61
CA ARG A 157 -4.57 9.77 -20.93
C ARG A 157 -5.96 9.15 -20.88
N ALA A 158 -6.36 8.58 -19.76
CA ALA A 158 -7.66 7.95 -19.59
C ALA A 158 -8.39 8.47 -18.37
N LEU A 159 -9.67 8.13 -18.25
CA LEU A 159 -10.37 8.19 -17.00
C LEU A 159 -9.82 7.08 -16.12
N SER A 160 -9.28 7.43 -14.98
CA SER A 160 -8.73 6.46 -14.07
C SER A 160 -9.82 5.61 -13.46
N LEU A 161 -9.54 4.35 -13.33
CA LEU A 161 -10.16 3.49 -12.33
C LEU A 161 -9.55 3.84 -10.98
N ASP A 162 -10.18 3.41 -9.92
CA ASP A 162 -9.64 3.60 -8.61
C ASP A 162 -8.75 2.44 -8.21
N SER A 163 -7.64 2.73 -7.52
CA SER A 163 -6.70 1.74 -7.01
C SER A 163 -7.34 0.74 -6.04
N GLU A 164 -8.41 1.13 -5.39
CA GLU A 164 -9.09 0.29 -4.40
C GLU A 164 -10.32 -0.40 -4.97
N GLY A 165 -10.33 -0.69 -6.27
CA GLY A 165 -11.47 -1.32 -6.93
C GLY A 165 -12.70 -0.44 -7.02
N LEU A 166 -12.55 0.83 -6.71
CA LEU A 166 -13.56 1.82 -6.92
C LEU A 166 -13.70 2.12 -8.39
N ASN A 167 -14.85 1.94 -8.93
CA ASN A 167 -15.15 2.46 -10.23
C ASN A 167 -15.41 3.95 -10.18
N ARG A 168 -14.42 4.74 -9.89
CA ARG A 168 -14.49 6.19 -10.06
C ARG A 168 -14.48 6.58 -11.51
N SER A 169 -14.12 5.69 -12.40
CA SER A 169 -14.29 5.92 -13.81
C SER A 169 -15.78 5.93 -14.12
N VAL A 170 -16.25 7.10 -14.47
CA VAL A 170 -17.67 7.37 -14.73
C VAL A 170 -18.25 6.58 -15.91
N ASN A 171 -17.45 5.95 -16.73
CA ASN A 171 -17.88 5.12 -17.85
C ASN A 171 -17.97 3.63 -17.50
N VAL A 172 -17.46 3.19 -16.38
CA VAL A 172 -17.71 1.84 -15.87
C VAL A 172 -19.11 1.81 -15.27
N ALA A 173 -19.86 0.75 -15.56
CA ALA A 173 -21.26 0.61 -15.18
C ALA A 173 -22.22 1.68 -15.75
N ILE A 174 -21.78 2.49 -16.72
CA ILE A 174 -22.64 3.41 -17.45
C ILE A 174 -23.18 2.73 -18.71
N PRO A 175 -24.48 2.44 -18.81
CA PRO A 175 -25.00 1.51 -19.81
C PRO A 175 -25.08 2.06 -21.23
N THR A 176 -25.06 3.40 -21.43
CA THR A 176 -25.27 3.99 -22.75
C THR A 176 -24.03 4.70 -23.27
N ILE A 177 -23.76 4.59 -24.57
CA ILE A 177 -22.67 5.29 -25.23
C ILE A 177 -22.76 6.80 -25.01
N ALA A 178 -23.95 7.38 -25.15
CA ALA A 178 -24.15 8.81 -24.96
C ALA A 178 -23.78 9.28 -23.54
N ALA A 179 -24.14 8.49 -22.53
CA ALA A 179 -23.76 8.79 -21.15
C ALA A 179 -22.25 8.64 -20.91
N ARG A 180 -21.60 7.62 -21.50
CA ARG A 180 -20.14 7.45 -21.44
C ARG A 180 -19.41 8.61 -22.11
N MET A 181 -19.83 9.02 -23.29
CA MET A 181 -19.26 10.19 -23.98
C MET A 181 -19.42 11.47 -23.17
N ALA A 182 -20.57 11.67 -22.55
CA ALA A 182 -20.84 12.84 -21.71
C ALA A 182 -19.97 12.84 -20.43
N ALA A 183 -19.73 11.66 -19.87
CA ALA A 183 -18.91 11.48 -18.69
C ALA A 183 -17.41 11.58 -18.99
N ALA A 184 -16.99 11.25 -20.22
CA ALA A 184 -15.59 11.28 -20.68
C ALA A 184 -15.38 12.31 -21.81
N PRO A 185 -15.56 13.60 -21.56
CA PRO A 185 -15.52 14.62 -22.62
C PRO A 185 -14.13 14.78 -23.27
N LEU A 186 -13.07 14.35 -22.62
CA LEU A 186 -11.72 14.37 -23.15
C LEU A 186 -11.41 13.17 -24.04
N MET A 187 -12.23 12.12 -23.97
CA MET A 187 -12.10 10.88 -24.75
C MET A 187 -13.39 10.50 -25.46
N PRO A 188 -13.99 11.41 -26.22
CA PRO A 188 -15.33 11.17 -26.81
C PRO A 188 -15.33 10.05 -27.87
N ASN A 189 -14.16 9.71 -28.41
CA ASN A 189 -13.98 8.68 -29.45
C ASN A 189 -13.67 7.29 -28.86
N ASP A 190 -13.58 7.17 -27.56
CA ASP A 190 -13.31 5.91 -26.87
C ASP A 190 -14.31 5.67 -25.72
N PRO A 191 -15.62 5.74 -26.01
CA PRO A 191 -16.63 5.59 -24.96
C PRO A 191 -16.81 4.14 -24.53
N ASP A 192 -16.25 3.17 -25.26
CA ASP A 192 -16.40 1.75 -25.02
C ASP A 192 -15.20 1.13 -24.31
N LEU A 193 -14.22 1.95 -23.94
CA LEU A 193 -13.02 1.49 -23.26
C LEU A 193 -13.33 0.66 -22.01
N LEU A 194 -14.37 1.09 -21.29
CA LEU A 194 -14.92 0.38 -20.13
C LEU A 194 -16.39 0.05 -20.39
N ALA A 195 -16.64 -0.65 -21.50
CA ALA A 195 -17.96 -1.08 -21.86
C ALA A 195 -18.51 -2.06 -20.82
N GLY A 196 -19.63 -1.74 -20.24
CA GLY A 196 -20.26 -2.63 -19.29
C GLY A 196 -21.28 -1.93 -18.43
N GLN A 197 -22.14 -2.71 -17.88
CA GLN A 197 -23.18 -2.25 -16.95
C GLN A 197 -22.82 -2.55 -15.51
N THR A 198 -21.72 -3.26 -15.30
CA THR A 198 -21.23 -3.71 -14.00
C THR A 198 -19.80 -3.23 -13.78
N ASN A 199 -19.33 -3.39 -12.59
CA ASN A 199 -17.98 -3.07 -12.20
C ASN A 199 -16.99 -4.12 -12.74
N VAL A 200 -16.47 -3.91 -13.94
CA VAL A 200 -15.52 -4.84 -14.57
C VAL A 200 -14.09 -4.65 -14.11
N ALA A 201 -13.79 -3.58 -13.40
CA ALA A 201 -12.45 -3.32 -12.87
C ALA A 201 -12.22 -3.96 -11.51
N ALA A 202 -13.29 -4.23 -10.78
CA ALA A 202 -13.19 -4.85 -9.46
C ALA A 202 -13.73 -6.29 -9.50
N PRO A 203 -13.03 -7.25 -8.92
CA PRO A 203 -13.46 -8.65 -8.88
C PRO A 203 -14.49 -8.91 -7.78
N ASP A 204 -15.40 -7.99 -7.53
CA ASP A 204 -16.21 -7.92 -6.32
C ASP A 204 -17.64 -8.43 -6.48
N GLY A 205 -18.00 -8.90 -7.64
CA GLY A 205 -19.39 -9.17 -7.83
C GLY A 205 -19.73 -10.44 -8.59
N PRO A 206 -20.93 -10.96 -8.33
CA PRO A 206 -21.46 -12.09 -9.10
C PRO A 206 -21.75 -11.73 -10.56
N ASN A 207 -21.71 -10.44 -10.89
CA ASN A 207 -21.90 -9.97 -12.27
C ASN A 207 -20.61 -10.01 -13.08
N ASP A 208 -19.46 -10.02 -12.41
CA ASP A 208 -18.16 -10.08 -13.06
C ASP A 208 -17.72 -11.55 -13.20
N GLU A 209 -17.67 -12.26 -12.09
CA GLU A 209 -17.35 -13.69 -12.09
C GLU A 209 -18.04 -14.42 -10.93
N VAL A 210 -18.54 -15.60 -11.20
CA VAL A 210 -19.24 -16.41 -10.19
C VAL A 210 -18.26 -16.90 -9.12
N ASN A 211 -18.60 -16.70 -7.86
CA ASN A 211 -17.82 -17.11 -6.66
C ASN A 211 -16.44 -16.45 -6.51
N THR A 212 -16.17 -15.40 -7.22
CA THR A 212 -14.99 -14.55 -6.99
C THR A 212 -15.29 -13.47 -5.96
N GLY A 213 -14.51 -12.46 -5.90
CA GLY A 213 -14.62 -11.35 -4.99
C GLY A 213 -13.32 -11.15 -4.23
N TYR A 214 -13.42 -10.41 -3.16
CA TYR A 214 -12.30 -10.07 -2.30
C TYR A 214 -12.12 -11.07 -1.15
N LEU A 215 -10.99 -10.97 -0.47
CA LEU A 215 -10.68 -11.79 0.70
C LEU A 215 -11.77 -11.73 1.78
N TRP A 216 -12.39 -10.55 1.99
CA TRP A 216 -13.51 -10.43 2.92
C TRP A 216 -14.78 -11.14 2.44
N ASP A 217 -15.05 -11.14 1.13
CA ASP A 217 -16.18 -11.90 0.58
C ASP A 217 -15.99 -13.40 0.82
N ASN A 218 -14.75 -13.87 0.63
CA ASN A 218 -14.39 -15.26 0.87
C ASN A 218 -14.51 -15.62 2.36
N ALA A 219 -14.01 -14.76 3.24
CA ALA A 219 -14.15 -14.92 4.68
C ALA A 219 -15.63 -14.96 5.12
N LEU A 220 -16.46 -14.04 4.62
CA LEU A 220 -17.89 -14.01 4.90
C LEU A 220 -18.62 -15.25 4.39
N ARG A 221 -18.28 -15.74 3.18
CA ARG A 221 -18.82 -17.01 2.65
C ARG A 221 -18.44 -18.21 3.52
N ALA A 222 -17.26 -18.19 4.12
CA ALA A 222 -16.81 -19.19 5.07
C ALA A 222 -17.45 -19.05 6.48
N GLY A 223 -18.33 -18.07 6.68
CA GLY A 223 -19.00 -17.82 7.96
C GLY A 223 -18.12 -17.13 9.00
N LEU A 224 -17.02 -16.53 8.59
CA LEU A 224 -16.12 -15.78 9.43
C LEU A 224 -16.60 -14.34 9.64
N THR A 225 -16.13 -13.71 10.70
CA THR A 225 -16.43 -12.31 11.01
C THR A 225 -15.34 -11.39 10.46
N VAL A 226 -15.75 -10.23 9.94
CA VAL A 226 -14.87 -9.25 9.30
C VAL A 226 -15.02 -7.90 9.97
N ARG A 227 -13.94 -7.12 10.02
CA ARG A 227 -13.94 -5.70 10.36
C ARG A 227 -12.95 -4.96 9.48
N SER A 228 -13.34 -3.80 8.96
CA SER A 228 -12.51 -2.99 8.08
C SER A 228 -12.22 -1.61 8.68
N TYR A 229 -10.96 -1.23 8.59
CA TYR A 229 -10.42 0.04 9.02
C TYR A 229 -9.62 0.64 7.84
N GLY A 230 -10.30 1.41 7.00
CA GLY A 230 -9.66 2.19 5.94
C GLY A 230 -9.61 1.56 4.55
N PHE A 231 -10.16 0.34 4.34
CA PHE A 231 -10.18 -0.30 3.02
C PHE A 231 -11.38 0.18 2.19
N PHE A 232 -11.14 0.44 0.92
CA PHE A 232 -12.15 0.72 -0.09
C PHE A 232 -13.13 1.83 0.32
N LEU A 233 -12.57 3.00 0.62
CA LEU A 233 -13.32 4.17 1.06
C LEU A 233 -13.47 5.20 -0.06
N ASP A 234 -14.59 5.92 -0.04
CA ASP A 234 -14.80 7.08 -0.89
C ASP A 234 -13.97 8.27 -0.37
N THR A 235 -12.82 8.50 -0.99
CA THR A 235 -11.91 9.59 -0.65
C THR A 235 -12.45 10.96 -1.01
N THR A 236 -13.46 11.07 -1.87
CA THR A 236 -14.06 12.36 -2.21
C THR A 236 -14.87 12.93 -1.05
N CYS A 237 -15.33 12.08 -0.14
CA CYS A 237 -16.17 12.48 0.98
C CYS A 237 -15.48 13.48 1.94
N TYR A 238 -14.14 13.46 2.03
CA TYR A 238 -13.42 14.43 2.88
C TYR A 238 -12.53 15.41 2.10
N ASN A 239 -12.56 15.37 0.78
CA ASN A 239 -11.78 16.26 -0.08
C ASN A 239 -12.63 17.27 -0.84
N GLU A 240 -13.96 17.07 -0.93
CA GLU A 240 -14.89 17.92 -1.68
C GLU A 240 -16.13 18.30 -0.88
N PRO A 241 -16.67 19.52 -1.06
CA PRO A 241 -17.98 19.90 -0.48
C PRO A 241 -19.11 19.02 -1.05
N PRO A 242 -20.08 18.56 -0.20
CA PRO A 242 -20.27 18.92 1.22
C PRO A 242 -19.42 18.10 2.19
N CYS A 243 -18.67 17.14 1.70
CA CYS A 243 -17.88 16.22 2.51
C CYS A 243 -16.50 16.75 2.91
N GLN A 244 -16.15 17.99 2.59
CA GLN A 244 -14.91 18.60 3.03
C GLN A 244 -14.92 18.74 4.54
N ILE A 245 -14.40 17.72 5.20
CA ILE A 245 -14.33 17.63 6.64
C ILE A 245 -12.95 18.17 7.05
N PRO A 246 -12.88 19.06 8.05
CA PRO A 246 -11.60 19.41 8.65
C PRO A 246 -10.88 18.13 9.11
N VAL A 247 -9.57 18.11 8.97
CA VAL A 247 -8.78 17.01 9.53
C VAL A 247 -8.93 17.04 11.04
N LEU A 248 -9.56 16.01 11.59
CA LEU A 248 -9.85 15.92 13.04
C LEU A 248 -8.95 14.87 13.66
N HIS A 249 -8.41 15.15 14.85
CA HIS A 249 -7.60 14.18 15.59
C HIS A 249 -8.41 12.96 16.07
N ASP A 250 -9.69 13.17 16.33
CA ASP A 250 -10.60 12.15 16.86
C ASP A 250 -12.00 12.31 16.25
N PRO A 251 -12.23 11.73 15.08
CA PRO A 251 -13.55 11.77 14.43
C PRO A 251 -14.66 11.14 15.28
N ALA A 252 -14.35 10.11 16.05
CA ALA A 252 -15.32 9.42 16.89
C ALA A 252 -15.82 10.32 18.03
N ALA A 253 -14.95 11.12 18.65
CA ALA A 253 -15.33 12.03 19.72
C ALA A 253 -16.35 13.10 19.26
N SER A 254 -16.28 13.52 18.01
CA SER A 254 -17.23 14.46 17.41
C SER A 254 -18.39 13.77 16.68
N ASN A 255 -18.43 12.45 16.65
CA ASN A 255 -19.35 11.64 15.84
C ASN A 255 -19.34 12.06 14.36
N THR A 256 -18.16 12.35 13.83
CA THR A 256 -17.98 12.78 12.45
C THR A 256 -17.58 11.57 11.60
N VAL A 257 -18.49 11.13 10.74
CA VAL A 257 -18.22 10.04 9.79
C VAL A 257 -17.17 10.51 8.78
N VAL A 258 -16.06 9.79 8.69
CA VAL A 258 -14.95 10.07 7.76
C VAL A 258 -14.67 8.89 6.84
N ALA A 259 -15.38 7.79 6.99
CA ALA A 259 -15.20 6.57 6.21
C ALA A 259 -16.54 6.09 5.67
N ILE A 260 -16.68 6.11 4.35
CA ILE A 260 -17.83 5.57 3.61
C ILE A 260 -17.28 4.52 2.67
N SER A 261 -17.62 3.27 2.91
CA SER A 261 -17.16 2.18 2.05
C SER A 261 -17.84 2.26 0.68
N THR A 262 -17.05 2.02 -0.33
CA THR A 262 -17.47 1.94 -1.72
C THR A 262 -17.79 0.50 -2.14
N ASN A 263 -17.31 -0.48 -1.38
CA ASN A 263 -17.64 -1.87 -1.56
C ASN A 263 -18.87 -2.24 -0.70
N ALA A 264 -19.95 -2.64 -1.35
CA ALA A 264 -21.23 -2.90 -0.69
C ALA A 264 -21.16 -4.05 0.33
N ALA A 265 -20.35 -5.07 0.08
CA ALA A 265 -20.19 -6.20 0.99
C ALA A 265 -19.40 -5.81 2.24
N LEU A 266 -18.43 -4.90 2.10
CA LEU A 266 -17.57 -4.43 3.19
C LEU A 266 -18.22 -3.31 4.02
N ALA A 267 -19.15 -2.55 3.44
CA ALA A 267 -19.78 -1.39 4.07
C ALA A 267 -20.35 -1.66 5.48
N PRO A 268 -21.05 -2.77 5.76
CA PRO A 268 -21.58 -3.05 7.10
C PRO A 268 -20.50 -3.29 8.18
N TYR A 269 -19.28 -3.60 7.75
CA TYR A 269 -18.15 -3.96 8.61
C TYR A 269 -17.10 -2.85 8.70
N THR A 270 -17.29 -1.75 7.97
CA THR A 270 -16.36 -0.62 7.95
C THR A 270 -16.51 0.25 9.20
N ASP A 271 -15.39 0.59 9.82
CA ASP A 271 -15.37 1.60 10.88
C ASP A 271 -15.62 3.00 10.30
N PRO A 272 -16.66 3.72 10.74
CA PRO A 272 -17.03 5.00 10.16
C PRO A 272 -16.11 6.17 10.54
N TYR A 273 -15.23 5.96 11.50
CA TYR A 273 -14.35 6.99 12.06
C TYR A 273 -12.88 6.79 11.69
N PHE A 274 -12.55 5.68 11.06
CA PHE A 274 -11.19 5.38 10.63
C PHE A 274 -10.91 6.04 9.27
N ARG A 275 -10.01 7.04 9.26
CA ARG A 275 -9.70 7.79 8.04
C ARG A 275 -8.89 6.94 7.06
N GLY A 276 -9.34 6.89 5.82
CA GLY A 276 -8.68 6.20 4.71
C GLY A 276 -7.42 6.91 4.21
N PHE A 277 -7.19 6.90 2.90
CA PHE A 277 -6.04 7.57 2.30
C PHE A 277 -6.10 9.09 2.52
N ASP A 278 -5.16 9.61 3.26
CA ASP A 278 -4.99 11.06 3.49
C ASP A 278 -3.61 11.32 4.10
N ASN A 279 -2.71 11.87 3.32
CA ASN A 279 -1.36 12.24 3.76
C ASN A 279 -1.31 13.39 4.79
N ASN A 280 -2.44 14.07 5.05
CA ASN A 280 -2.49 15.07 6.11
C ASN A 280 -2.72 14.47 7.49
N PHE A 281 -3.17 13.21 7.53
CA PHE A 281 -3.66 12.56 8.74
C PHE A 281 -2.68 11.48 9.22
N PRO A 282 -1.99 11.67 10.36
CA PRO A 282 -1.03 10.70 10.88
C PRO A 282 -1.63 9.32 11.17
N ASP A 283 -0.86 8.28 10.92
CA ASP A 283 -1.21 6.89 11.25
C ASP A 283 -1.31 6.66 12.76
N TYR A 284 -0.65 7.49 13.56
CA TYR A 284 -0.86 7.51 14.99
C TYR A 284 -2.35 7.65 15.36
N TYR A 285 -3.09 8.52 14.67
CA TYR A 285 -4.53 8.70 14.92
C TYR A 285 -5.37 7.58 14.30
N ARG A 286 -4.93 6.96 13.20
CA ARG A 286 -5.53 5.72 12.67
C ARG A 286 -5.41 4.60 13.69
N PHE A 287 -4.23 4.40 14.27
CA PHE A 287 -4.05 3.46 15.38
C PHE A 287 -4.94 3.83 16.59
N LYS A 288 -5.07 5.11 16.94
CA LYS A 288 -5.91 5.53 18.06
C LYS A 288 -7.37 5.16 17.84
N GLU A 289 -7.91 5.33 16.63
CA GLU A 289 -9.26 4.92 16.31
C GLU A 289 -9.42 3.41 16.35
N TRP A 290 -8.51 2.67 15.73
CA TRP A 290 -8.49 1.22 15.82
C TRP A 290 -8.46 0.74 17.30
N SER A 291 -7.60 1.35 18.11
CA SER A 291 -7.48 1.02 19.53
C SER A 291 -8.74 1.37 20.33
N ARG A 292 -9.42 2.47 20.00
CA ARG A 292 -10.70 2.86 20.60
C ARG A 292 -11.77 1.79 20.34
N ASP A 293 -11.90 1.38 19.08
CA ASP A 293 -12.86 0.35 18.69
C ASP A 293 -12.51 -1.00 19.34
N PHE A 294 -11.21 -1.36 19.36
CA PHE A 294 -10.73 -2.54 20.06
C PHE A 294 -11.10 -2.53 21.56
N ASP A 295 -10.83 -1.44 22.25
CA ASP A 295 -11.10 -1.31 23.69
C ASP A 295 -12.60 -1.33 24.01
N ALA A 296 -13.39 -0.73 23.15
CA ALA A 296 -14.83 -0.65 23.33
C ALA A 296 -15.54 -1.99 23.05
N ASN A 297 -15.10 -2.73 22.06
CA ASN A 297 -15.86 -3.86 21.52
C ASN A 297 -15.17 -5.23 21.68
N TYR A 298 -13.83 -5.27 21.81
CA TYR A 298 -13.07 -6.51 21.70
C TYR A 298 -12.13 -6.79 22.88
N ALA A 299 -11.94 -5.88 23.80
CA ALA A 299 -10.96 -6.05 24.90
C ALA A 299 -11.17 -7.33 25.73
N THR A 300 -12.38 -7.84 25.81
CA THR A 300 -12.76 -9.00 26.63
C THR A 300 -13.19 -10.23 25.81
N GLY A 301 -13.23 -10.14 24.50
CA GLY A 301 -13.64 -11.21 23.59
C GLY A 301 -14.26 -10.68 22.31
N GLY A 302 -14.45 -11.55 21.31
CA GLY A 302 -15.19 -11.24 20.09
C GLY A 302 -14.39 -10.50 19.01
N LEU A 303 -13.05 -10.49 19.09
CA LEU A 303 -12.23 -9.95 17.99
C LEU A 303 -12.64 -10.64 16.68
N PRO A 304 -12.82 -9.89 15.57
CA PRO A 304 -13.15 -10.48 14.28
C PRO A 304 -12.13 -11.52 13.82
N SER A 305 -12.59 -12.49 13.03
CA SER A 305 -11.72 -13.50 12.43
C SER A 305 -10.73 -12.83 11.45
N LEU A 306 -11.19 -11.83 10.70
CA LEU A 306 -10.37 -11.04 9.79
C LEU A 306 -10.58 -9.55 10.07
N SER A 307 -9.51 -8.86 10.42
CA SER A 307 -9.46 -7.40 10.53
C SER A 307 -8.55 -6.84 9.44
N LEU A 308 -9.07 -5.92 8.65
CA LEU A 308 -8.38 -5.25 7.56
C LEU A 308 -8.00 -3.85 8.03
N VAL A 309 -6.72 -3.50 8.01
CA VAL A 309 -6.24 -2.22 8.56
C VAL A 309 -5.32 -1.54 7.55
N ARG A 310 -5.64 -0.31 7.18
CA ARG A 310 -4.79 0.52 6.32
C ARG A 310 -3.93 1.45 7.18
N LEU A 311 -2.61 1.37 7.04
CA LEU A 311 -1.67 2.35 7.56
C LEU A 311 -0.83 2.86 6.39
N MET A 312 -1.04 4.11 5.97
CA MET A 312 -0.61 4.61 4.67
C MET A 312 0.34 5.82 4.73
N HIS A 313 0.76 6.25 5.91
CA HIS A 313 1.51 7.50 6.03
C HIS A 313 2.94 7.39 5.49
N ASP A 314 3.42 6.18 5.24
CA ASP A 314 4.66 5.88 4.52
C ASP A 314 4.61 6.25 3.02
N HIS A 315 3.42 6.38 2.42
CA HIS A 315 3.28 6.99 1.09
C HIS A 315 3.94 8.37 1.00
N THR A 316 3.94 9.10 2.09
CA THR A 316 4.44 10.47 2.25
C THR A 316 3.82 11.47 1.25
N GLY A 317 3.58 12.69 1.68
CA GLY A 317 2.97 13.72 0.82
C GLY A 317 2.33 14.86 1.62
N ASN A 318 1.73 15.83 0.94
CA ASN A 318 0.99 16.93 1.56
C ASN A 318 1.75 17.69 2.67
N PHE A 319 3.06 17.80 2.55
CA PHE A 319 3.98 18.31 3.58
C PHE A 319 3.62 19.68 4.14
N GLY A 320 2.90 20.51 3.37
CA GLY A 320 2.48 21.84 3.80
C GLY A 320 1.21 21.87 4.64
N THR A 321 0.48 20.77 4.73
CA THR A 321 -0.86 20.70 5.35
C THR A 321 -1.03 19.57 6.35
N ALA A 322 -0.06 18.65 6.44
CA ALA A 322 -0.07 17.57 7.42
C ALA A 322 -0.12 18.12 8.85
N ILE A 323 -1.03 17.55 9.66
CA ILE A 323 -1.27 18.01 11.04
C ILE A 323 -0.15 17.58 11.99
N ASP A 324 -0.11 18.21 13.13
CA ASP A 324 0.79 17.92 14.25
C ASP A 324 2.28 17.89 13.89
N LEU A 325 2.64 18.62 12.83
CA LEU A 325 4.01 18.69 12.32
C LEU A 325 4.58 17.34 11.84
N VAL A 326 3.74 16.36 11.55
CA VAL A 326 4.17 15.11 10.90
C VAL A 326 4.24 15.38 9.39
N ASN A 327 5.21 16.18 8.97
CA ASN A 327 5.18 16.89 7.70
C ASN A 327 6.50 16.88 6.92
N THR A 328 7.30 15.85 7.13
CA THR A 328 8.46 15.51 6.30
C THR A 328 8.48 14.01 6.02
N PRO A 329 9.15 13.53 4.98
CA PRO A 329 9.20 12.09 4.69
C PRO A 329 9.70 11.26 5.87
N GLU A 330 10.71 11.76 6.62
CA GLU A 330 11.24 11.05 7.78
C GLU A 330 10.22 10.96 8.92
N LEU A 331 9.40 12.01 9.11
CA LEU A 331 8.38 12.04 10.16
C LEU A 331 7.17 11.18 9.80
N MET A 332 6.77 11.18 8.54
CA MET A 332 5.63 10.39 8.06
C MET A 332 5.93 8.89 8.12
N GLU A 333 7.09 8.48 7.65
CA GLU A 333 7.52 7.08 7.77
C GLU A 333 7.71 6.66 9.25
N ALA A 334 8.26 7.54 10.08
CA ALA A 334 8.39 7.26 11.51
C ALA A 334 7.03 7.13 12.23
N ASP A 335 6.04 7.86 11.79
CA ASP A 335 4.66 7.78 12.28
C ASP A 335 3.99 6.47 11.88
N ASN A 336 4.14 6.05 10.62
CA ASN A 336 3.68 4.74 10.13
C ASN A 336 4.33 3.60 10.92
N ASP A 337 5.65 3.58 11.03
CA ASP A 337 6.40 2.59 11.82
C ASP A 337 5.89 2.49 13.26
N TYR A 338 5.64 3.65 13.88
CA TYR A 338 5.17 3.69 15.27
C TYR A 338 3.73 3.18 15.39
N ALA A 339 2.85 3.49 14.45
CA ALA A 339 1.47 3.01 14.43
C ALA A 339 1.40 1.48 14.27
N VAL A 340 2.21 0.90 13.36
CA VAL A 340 2.36 -0.56 13.23
C VAL A 340 2.85 -1.15 14.56
N GLY A 341 3.90 -0.57 15.14
CA GLY A 341 4.45 -1.02 16.43
C GLY A 341 3.41 -0.99 17.55
N LEU A 342 2.62 0.07 17.66
CA LEU A 342 1.57 0.21 18.68
C LEU A 342 0.46 -0.84 18.52
N LEU A 343 0.05 -1.15 17.29
CA LEU A 343 -0.94 -2.19 17.03
C LEU A 343 -0.40 -3.56 17.44
N VAL A 344 0.83 -3.90 17.03
CA VAL A 344 1.49 -5.14 17.42
C VAL A 344 1.63 -5.24 18.95
N GLN A 345 2.04 -4.16 19.61
CA GLN A 345 2.10 -4.10 21.08
C GLN A 345 0.74 -4.39 21.71
N LYS A 346 -0.32 -3.74 21.22
CA LYS A 346 -1.67 -3.89 21.78
C LYS A 346 -2.13 -5.35 21.73
N ILE A 347 -1.92 -6.02 20.61
CA ILE A 347 -2.27 -7.45 20.46
C ILE A 347 -1.37 -8.32 21.34
N SER A 348 -0.06 -8.07 21.37
CA SER A 348 0.89 -8.88 22.18
C SER A 348 0.58 -8.85 23.67
N GLN A 349 -0.06 -7.78 24.16
CA GLN A 349 -0.42 -7.57 25.55
C GLN A 349 -1.91 -7.87 25.85
N SER A 350 -2.65 -8.37 24.86
CA SER A 350 -4.06 -8.70 24.98
C SER A 350 -4.30 -10.18 25.24
N ILE A 351 -5.55 -10.53 25.48
CA ILE A 351 -6.00 -11.93 25.58
C ILE A 351 -5.84 -12.70 24.26
N TYR A 352 -5.60 -12.00 23.17
CA TYR A 352 -5.48 -12.55 21.82
C TYR A 352 -4.04 -12.88 21.41
N ALA A 353 -3.05 -12.60 22.25
CA ALA A 353 -1.63 -12.78 21.91
C ALA A 353 -1.29 -14.21 21.45
N SER A 354 -1.98 -15.24 21.99
CA SER A 354 -1.69 -16.64 21.68
C SER A 354 -2.40 -17.18 20.44
N ASN A 355 -3.40 -16.48 19.90
CA ASN A 355 -4.26 -16.98 18.82
C ASN A 355 -4.53 -15.97 17.71
N THR A 356 -3.71 -14.91 17.62
CA THR A 356 -3.75 -13.91 16.54
C THR A 356 -2.45 -13.95 15.74
N LEU A 357 -2.58 -13.83 14.41
CA LEU A 357 -1.49 -13.49 13.52
C LEU A 357 -1.72 -12.10 12.94
N ILE A 358 -0.65 -11.32 12.85
CA ILE A 358 -0.64 -10.01 12.19
C ILE A 358 0.20 -10.15 10.94
N PHE A 359 -0.40 -9.87 9.79
CA PHE A 359 0.23 -9.84 8.48
C PHE A 359 0.37 -8.37 8.07
N VAL A 360 1.57 -7.98 7.67
CA VAL A 360 1.88 -6.60 7.25
C VAL A 360 2.58 -6.67 5.90
N VAL A 361 2.10 -5.92 4.91
CA VAL A 361 2.66 -5.87 3.56
C VAL A 361 2.43 -4.49 2.96
N GLU A 362 3.27 -4.09 2.02
CA GLU A 362 3.01 -2.97 1.11
C GLU A 362 2.03 -3.44 0.01
N ASP A 363 1.22 -2.54 -0.51
CA ASP A 363 0.37 -2.83 -1.68
C ASP A 363 1.20 -2.95 -2.95
N ASP A 364 2.20 -2.09 -3.10
CA ASP A 364 3.24 -2.13 -4.13
C ASP A 364 4.53 -1.45 -3.61
N SER A 365 5.60 -1.53 -4.35
CA SER A 365 6.90 -0.88 -4.03
C SER A 365 7.15 0.41 -4.82
N GLN A 366 6.31 0.71 -5.79
CA GLN A 366 6.21 1.91 -6.61
C GLN A 366 7.57 2.52 -7.04
N ASP A 367 8.40 1.73 -7.74
CA ASP A 367 9.71 2.15 -8.26
C ASP A 367 10.72 2.63 -7.21
N GLY A 368 10.55 2.24 -5.97
CA GLY A 368 11.55 2.50 -4.94
C GLY A 368 12.90 1.84 -5.24
N GLY A 369 13.94 2.33 -4.62
CA GLY A 369 15.28 1.78 -4.81
C GLY A 369 15.46 0.43 -4.14
N ASP A 370 15.71 -0.62 -4.93
CA ASP A 370 16.13 -1.93 -4.45
C ASP A 370 17.25 -2.50 -5.33
N HIS A 371 18.20 -3.25 -4.77
CA HIS A 371 19.34 -3.76 -5.53
C HIS A 371 19.09 -5.13 -6.16
N ILE A 372 17.98 -5.80 -5.79
CA ILE A 372 17.60 -7.12 -6.30
C ILE A 372 16.52 -6.99 -7.36
N ASP A 373 15.36 -6.43 -6.98
CA ASP A 373 14.22 -6.28 -7.86
C ASP A 373 13.37 -5.07 -7.45
N SER A 374 12.74 -4.39 -8.41
CA SER A 374 11.87 -3.24 -8.14
C SER A 374 10.60 -3.60 -7.38
N HIS A 375 10.16 -4.86 -7.42
CA HIS A 375 9.00 -5.37 -6.68
C HIS A 375 9.36 -5.90 -5.29
N ARG A 376 10.66 -5.89 -4.93
CA ARG A 376 11.06 -6.41 -3.63
C ARG A 376 10.68 -5.44 -2.53
N THR A 377 9.74 -5.86 -1.70
CA THR A 377 9.17 -5.06 -0.64
C THR A 377 9.32 -5.67 0.74
N ILE A 378 8.90 -4.93 1.77
CA ILE A 378 8.87 -5.42 3.15
C ILE A 378 7.58 -6.16 3.43
N ALA A 379 7.69 -7.32 4.08
CA ALA A 379 6.55 -8.07 4.56
C ALA A 379 6.86 -8.69 5.93
N PHE A 380 5.87 -8.69 6.82
CA PHE A 380 6.02 -9.24 8.17
C PHE A 380 4.85 -10.14 8.51
N VAL A 381 5.16 -11.25 9.19
CA VAL A 381 4.16 -12.07 9.87
C VAL A 381 4.54 -12.18 11.34
N VAL A 382 3.61 -11.83 12.22
CA VAL A 382 3.87 -11.67 13.65
C VAL A 382 2.82 -12.43 14.46
N GLY A 383 3.25 -13.13 15.49
CA GLY A 383 2.35 -13.84 16.41
C GLY A 383 2.96 -15.08 17.03
N ALA A 384 2.17 -15.75 17.87
CA ALA A 384 2.65 -16.88 18.65
C ALA A 384 3.10 -18.08 17.80
N TYR A 385 2.48 -18.31 16.66
CA TYR A 385 2.81 -19.43 15.77
C TYR A 385 3.92 -19.13 14.77
N VAL A 386 4.47 -17.92 14.78
CA VAL A 386 5.55 -17.52 13.86
C VAL A 386 6.91 -17.92 14.47
N LYS A 387 7.80 -18.44 13.64
CA LYS A 387 9.21 -18.65 14.02
C LYS A 387 9.85 -17.33 14.43
N GLN A 388 10.82 -17.42 15.31
CA GLN A 388 11.49 -16.24 15.85
C GLN A 388 12.96 -16.23 15.42
N LYS A 389 13.46 -15.04 15.02
CA LYS A 389 14.87 -14.77 14.68
C LYS A 389 15.38 -15.67 13.53
N VAL A 390 14.58 -15.80 12.49
CA VAL A 390 14.88 -16.64 11.33
C VAL A 390 14.81 -15.80 10.06
N VAL A 391 15.81 -15.95 9.20
CA VAL A 391 15.78 -15.42 7.82
C VAL A 391 15.24 -16.51 6.89
N ILE A 392 14.27 -16.18 6.07
CA ILE A 392 13.70 -17.05 5.05
C ILE A 392 14.07 -16.45 3.68
N PRO A 393 15.13 -16.96 3.04
CA PRO A 393 15.62 -16.43 1.75
C PRO A 393 14.85 -17.02 0.56
N LYS A 394 13.67 -17.56 0.79
CA LYS A 394 12.81 -18.12 -0.22
C LYS A 394 11.96 -17.03 -0.85
N LEU A 395 11.81 -17.09 -2.16
CA LEU A 395 10.88 -16.22 -2.86
C LEU A 395 9.45 -16.49 -2.40
N TYR A 396 8.81 -15.46 -1.93
CA TYR A 396 7.39 -15.38 -1.67
C TYR A 396 6.80 -14.14 -2.33
N THR A 397 5.53 -14.18 -2.65
CA THR A 397 4.81 -13.10 -3.29
C THR A 397 3.56 -12.73 -2.51
N THR A 398 2.92 -11.65 -2.90
CA THR A 398 1.60 -11.25 -2.39
C THR A 398 0.57 -12.39 -2.47
N LEU A 399 0.64 -13.22 -3.54
CA LEU A 399 -0.27 -14.37 -3.70
C LEU A 399 -0.07 -15.43 -2.62
N ASP A 400 1.20 -15.76 -2.30
CA ASP A 400 1.51 -16.71 -1.22
C ASP A 400 1.05 -16.15 0.14
N PHE A 401 1.09 -14.84 0.31
CA PHE A 401 0.65 -14.15 1.52
C PHE A 401 -0.87 -14.26 1.70
N VAL A 402 -1.63 -13.92 0.66
CA VAL A 402 -3.10 -14.04 0.65
C VAL A 402 -3.52 -15.50 0.86
N ARG A 403 -2.91 -16.45 0.13
CA ARG A 403 -3.13 -17.88 0.30
C ARG A 403 -2.89 -18.34 1.73
N THR A 404 -1.83 -17.85 2.36
CA THR A 404 -1.51 -18.18 3.75
C THR A 404 -2.55 -17.66 4.71
N ILE A 405 -3.06 -16.43 4.51
CA ILE A 405 -4.15 -15.87 5.32
C ILE A 405 -5.40 -16.74 5.23
N GLU A 406 -5.78 -17.15 4.02
CA GLU A 406 -6.95 -18.01 3.82
C GLU A 406 -6.82 -19.35 4.53
N GLU A 407 -5.68 -20.04 4.40
CA GLU A 407 -5.44 -21.31 5.10
C GLU A 407 -5.41 -21.17 6.62
N VAL A 408 -4.78 -20.12 7.13
CA VAL A 408 -4.77 -19.81 8.56
C VAL A 408 -6.18 -19.63 9.10
N LEU A 409 -7.04 -18.97 8.33
CA LEU A 409 -8.45 -18.77 8.69
C LEU A 409 -9.33 -20.01 8.47
N GLY A 410 -8.77 -21.09 7.94
CA GLY A 410 -9.50 -22.33 7.65
C GLY A 410 -10.41 -22.22 6.43
N ILE A 411 -10.18 -21.25 5.56
CA ILE A 411 -10.86 -21.12 4.28
C ILE A 411 -10.32 -22.20 3.34
N THR A 412 -11.20 -22.94 2.73
CA THR A 412 -10.84 -24.06 1.84
C THR A 412 -11.37 -23.91 0.41
N THR A 413 -12.09 -22.83 0.17
CA THR A 413 -12.58 -22.45 -1.16
C THR A 413 -11.87 -21.17 -1.56
N TRP A 414 -11.10 -21.24 -2.62
CA TRP A 414 -10.25 -20.16 -3.07
C TRP A 414 -11.06 -19.12 -3.85
N MET A 415 -10.57 -17.88 -3.89
CA MET A 415 -11.22 -16.81 -4.61
C MET A 415 -11.11 -17.02 -6.13
N ASN A 416 -9.94 -17.46 -6.59
CA ASN A 416 -9.66 -17.65 -8.02
C ASN A 416 -8.53 -18.65 -8.24
N LEU A 417 -8.02 -18.72 -9.47
CA LEU A 417 -6.96 -19.68 -9.82
C LEU A 417 -5.60 -19.28 -9.23
N ASN A 418 -5.33 -17.98 -9.05
CA ASN A 418 -4.02 -17.53 -8.59
C ASN A 418 -3.78 -17.93 -7.13
N ASP A 419 -4.72 -17.65 -6.24
CA ASP A 419 -4.63 -18.08 -4.83
C ASP A 419 -4.75 -19.60 -4.69
N ALA A 420 -5.52 -20.25 -5.57
CA ALA A 420 -5.60 -21.72 -5.61
C ALA A 420 -4.27 -22.39 -5.96
N LEU A 421 -3.45 -21.77 -6.80
CA LEU A 421 -2.15 -22.28 -7.23
C LEU A 421 -0.97 -21.73 -6.41
N ALA A 422 -1.19 -20.67 -5.64
CA ALA A 422 -0.20 -20.14 -4.72
C ALA A 422 0.11 -21.12 -3.59
N HIS A 423 1.24 -20.95 -2.95
CA HIS A 423 1.70 -21.85 -1.89
C HIS A 423 1.62 -21.17 -0.52
N SER A 424 1.13 -21.91 0.47
CA SER A 424 1.19 -21.42 1.83
C SER A 424 2.65 -21.28 2.31
N MET A 425 2.87 -20.32 3.17
CA MET A 425 4.18 -20.00 3.76
C MET A 425 4.43 -20.88 5.00
N ALA A 426 4.20 -22.19 4.90
CA ALA A 426 4.26 -23.11 6.04
C ALA A 426 5.60 -23.09 6.77
N ASP A 427 6.70 -22.83 6.06
CA ASP A 427 8.06 -22.81 6.61
C ASP A 427 8.36 -21.60 7.51
N ILE A 428 7.48 -20.61 7.58
CA ILE A 428 7.60 -19.50 8.56
C ILE A 428 6.98 -19.85 9.92
N PHE A 429 6.21 -20.92 10.02
CA PHE A 429 5.43 -21.24 11.20
C PHE A 429 6.02 -22.36 12.06
N THR A 430 5.50 -22.44 13.29
CA THR A 430 5.70 -23.52 14.24
C THR A 430 4.35 -24.18 14.54
N THR A 431 4.36 -25.48 14.86
CA THR A 431 3.14 -26.23 15.21
C THR A 431 2.62 -25.97 16.61
N THR A 432 3.40 -25.28 17.44
CA THR A 432 3.05 -24.92 18.82
C THR A 432 3.31 -23.43 19.04
N PRO A 433 2.44 -22.75 19.80
CA PRO A 433 2.60 -21.33 20.01
C PRO A 433 3.83 -21.02 20.88
N ASN A 434 4.62 -20.03 20.45
CA ASN A 434 5.71 -19.45 21.22
C ASN A 434 5.18 -18.33 22.12
N ALA A 435 5.82 -18.13 23.27
CA ALA A 435 5.62 -16.91 24.01
C ALA A 435 6.24 -15.73 23.25
N TRP A 436 5.52 -14.63 23.16
CA TRP A 436 6.01 -13.41 22.54
C TRP A 436 5.41 -12.17 23.21
N THR A 437 6.12 -11.10 23.10
CA THR A 437 5.68 -9.77 23.50
C THR A 437 6.38 -8.73 22.62
N PHE A 438 5.77 -7.59 22.50
CA PHE A 438 6.31 -6.48 21.74
C PHE A 438 6.11 -5.18 22.51
N THR A 439 7.08 -4.29 22.43
CA THR A 439 6.99 -2.93 22.97
C THR A 439 7.33 -1.97 21.87
N ALA A 440 6.36 -1.15 21.49
CA ALA A 440 6.56 -0.12 20.48
C ALA A 440 7.48 0.99 21.00
N VAL A 441 8.37 1.42 20.14
CA VAL A 441 9.32 2.49 20.43
C VAL A 441 9.10 3.63 19.45
N PRO A 442 8.71 4.83 19.91
CA PRO A 442 8.62 5.96 19.00
C PRO A 442 10.01 6.29 18.46
N SER A 443 10.11 6.49 17.15
CA SER A 443 11.32 7.04 16.55
C SER A 443 11.70 8.35 17.23
N THR A 444 12.99 8.57 17.42
CA THR A 444 13.49 9.82 18.03
C THR A 444 13.12 11.06 17.21
N TYR A 445 12.87 10.90 15.91
CA TYR A 445 12.38 11.97 15.04
C TYR A 445 10.99 12.48 15.45
N LEU A 446 10.11 11.60 15.89
CA LEU A 446 8.73 11.96 16.25
C LEU A 446 8.64 12.97 17.40
N TYR A 447 9.67 13.06 18.24
CA TYR A 447 9.68 14.06 19.30
C TYR A 447 9.86 15.51 18.79
N ALA A 448 10.03 15.71 17.49
CA ALA A 448 9.94 17.02 16.85
C ALA A 448 8.49 17.38 16.45
N THR A 449 7.54 16.47 16.61
CA THR A 449 6.12 16.66 16.25
C THR A 449 5.27 17.11 17.45
N GLN A 450 3.98 17.29 17.22
CA GLN A 450 2.99 17.56 18.26
C GLN A 450 2.17 16.31 18.64
N LEU A 451 2.57 15.14 18.14
CA LEU A 451 1.91 13.90 18.52
C LEU A 451 2.02 13.68 20.04
N PRO A 452 0.95 13.16 20.69
CA PRO A 452 0.95 12.92 22.13
C PRO A 452 1.77 11.66 22.49
N LEU A 453 3.08 11.76 22.34
CA LEU A 453 4.02 10.67 22.61
C LEU A 453 4.32 10.52 24.11
N PRO A 454 4.85 9.36 24.56
CA PRO A 454 5.46 9.24 25.87
C PRO A 454 6.57 10.29 26.09
N ASN A 455 6.86 10.64 27.34
CA ASN A 455 7.94 11.56 27.64
C ASN A 455 9.27 11.10 27.01
N ALA A 456 9.98 12.03 26.38
CA ALA A 456 11.28 11.78 25.84
C ALA A 456 12.27 11.30 26.93
N PRO A 457 13.12 10.32 26.65
CA PRO A 457 14.20 9.93 27.56
C PRO A 457 15.07 11.14 27.94
N ALA A 458 15.51 11.20 29.21
CA ALA A 458 16.36 12.29 29.67
C ALA A 458 17.67 12.37 28.87
N GLY A 459 18.00 13.55 28.36
CA GLY A 459 19.20 13.78 27.57
C GLY A 459 19.11 13.33 26.10
N MET A 460 17.95 12.89 25.64
CA MET A 460 17.76 12.55 24.23
C MET A 460 17.97 13.77 23.34
N VAL A 461 18.71 13.57 22.27
CA VAL A 461 18.84 14.54 21.18
C VAL A 461 17.81 14.21 20.11
N VAL A 462 16.90 15.14 19.83
CA VAL A 462 15.92 15.00 18.75
C VAL A 462 16.59 15.27 17.42
N PRO A 463 16.67 14.30 16.50
CA PRO A 463 17.21 14.53 15.18
C PRO A 463 16.37 15.55 14.43
N LYS A 464 16.97 16.20 13.46
CA LYS A 464 16.24 17.06 12.52
C LYS A 464 16.07 16.29 11.22
N SER A 465 14.88 16.40 10.62
CA SER A 465 14.68 16.01 9.23
C SER A 465 15.68 16.72 8.33
N THR A 466 16.05 16.06 7.25
CA THR A 466 17.05 16.58 6.28
C THR A 466 16.65 17.94 5.76
N HIS A 467 15.34 18.13 5.55
CA HIS A 467 14.73 19.40 5.19
C HIS A 467 13.42 19.60 5.97
N ASN A 468 13.00 20.87 6.07
CA ASN A 468 11.73 21.22 6.69
C ASN A 468 10.54 21.07 5.72
N ALA A 469 9.33 21.14 6.25
CA ALA A 469 8.09 21.02 5.46
C ALA A 469 7.99 22.04 4.32
N GLU A 470 8.51 23.27 4.51
CA GLU A 470 8.49 24.29 3.46
C GLU A 470 9.35 23.93 2.27
N TYR A 471 10.50 23.29 2.51
CA TYR A 471 11.32 22.74 1.42
C TYR A 471 10.55 21.69 0.66
N TRP A 472 10.00 20.68 1.36
CA TRP A 472 9.27 19.58 0.75
C TRP A 472 8.02 20.06 -0.01
N ALA A 473 7.20 20.93 0.59
CA ALA A 473 6.05 21.54 -0.09
C ALA A 473 6.43 22.35 -1.34
N ARG A 474 7.63 22.91 -1.36
CA ARG A 474 8.14 23.65 -2.53
C ARG A 474 8.59 22.71 -3.65
N VAL A 475 9.35 21.66 -3.34
CA VAL A 475 9.92 20.76 -4.37
C VAL A 475 8.87 19.81 -4.92
N THR A 476 7.82 19.52 -4.16
CA THR A 476 6.67 18.71 -4.59
C THR A 476 5.49 19.54 -5.09
N ARG A 477 5.71 20.85 -5.30
CA ARG A 477 4.63 21.74 -5.77
C ARG A 477 4.12 21.31 -7.14
N GLY A 478 2.82 21.00 -7.21
CA GLY A 478 2.15 20.59 -8.45
C GLY A 478 1.96 19.09 -8.56
N LEU A 479 2.56 18.29 -7.68
CA LEU A 479 2.19 16.89 -7.51
C LEU A 479 0.84 16.82 -6.79
N ASP A 480 0.04 15.84 -7.17
CA ASP A 480 -1.29 15.60 -6.62
C ASP A 480 -1.24 14.41 -5.66
N PHE A 481 -1.30 14.70 -4.37
CA PHE A 481 -1.31 13.70 -3.30
C PHE A 481 -2.73 13.43 -2.76
N SER A 482 -3.76 13.68 -3.55
CA SER A 482 -5.15 13.44 -3.14
C SER A 482 -5.55 11.97 -3.19
N ASP A 483 -4.74 11.17 -3.84
CA ASP A 483 -4.95 9.74 -4.05
C ASP A 483 -3.61 9.04 -4.22
N ALA A 484 -3.53 7.74 -4.00
CA ALA A 484 -2.30 6.96 -4.06
C ALA A 484 -1.60 7.07 -5.43
N ASP A 485 -2.39 6.99 -6.51
CA ASP A 485 -1.90 6.89 -7.88
C ASP A 485 -1.90 8.20 -8.68
N ARG A 486 -1.88 9.34 -8.01
CA ARG A 486 -1.88 10.65 -8.65
C ARG A 486 -0.50 11.27 -8.81
N VAL A 487 0.51 10.67 -8.24
CA VAL A 487 1.89 11.15 -8.28
C VAL A 487 2.71 10.29 -9.23
N ASP A 488 3.45 10.94 -10.13
CA ASP A 488 4.45 10.25 -10.95
C ASP A 488 5.54 9.65 -10.04
N PRO A 489 5.66 8.32 -9.94
CA PRO A 489 6.55 7.68 -8.97
C PRO A 489 8.02 7.92 -9.29
N VAL A 490 8.39 7.97 -10.57
CA VAL A 490 9.79 8.21 -10.99
C VAL A 490 10.25 9.59 -10.57
N LEU A 491 9.43 10.61 -10.84
CA LEU A 491 9.72 11.98 -10.43
C LEU A 491 9.78 12.10 -8.93
N TYR A 492 8.82 11.48 -8.24
CA TYR A 492 8.71 11.60 -6.80
C TYR A 492 9.88 10.90 -6.07
N ASN A 493 10.26 9.69 -6.47
CA ASN A 493 11.41 8.98 -5.91
C ASN A 493 12.72 9.75 -6.10
N ARG A 494 12.90 10.44 -7.24
CA ARG A 494 14.06 11.33 -7.45
C ARG A 494 14.05 12.56 -6.54
N ILE A 495 12.88 13.14 -6.32
CA ILE A 495 12.71 14.25 -5.37
C ILE A 495 13.04 13.80 -3.96
N LEU A 496 12.52 12.65 -3.52
CA LEU A 496 12.81 12.05 -2.21
C LEU A 496 14.30 11.77 -2.07
N TRP A 497 14.90 11.08 -3.04
CA TRP A 497 16.34 10.81 -3.03
C TRP A 497 17.17 12.07 -2.92
N LYS A 498 16.90 13.06 -3.77
CA LYS A 498 17.65 14.32 -3.74
C LYS A 498 17.50 15.06 -2.42
N GLY A 499 16.33 15.07 -1.84
CA GLY A 499 16.07 15.71 -0.57
C GLY A 499 16.69 14.98 0.61
N MET A 500 16.59 13.65 0.65
CA MET A 500 17.08 12.85 1.78
C MET A 500 18.56 12.51 1.67
N MET A 501 19.04 12.18 0.47
CA MET A 501 20.41 11.71 0.22
C MET A 501 21.35 12.83 -0.25
N GLY A 502 20.83 14.03 -0.46
CA GLY A 502 21.61 15.22 -0.79
C GLY A 502 22.34 15.11 -2.13
N ASN A 503 23.69 15.10 -2.10
CA ASN A 503 24.51 15.03 -3.30
C ASN A 503 24.90 13.61 -3.71
N LYS A 504 24.40 12.59 -3.01
CA LYS A 504 24.58 11.19 -3.41
C LYS A 504 23.90 11.00 -4.78
N PRO A 505 24.63 10.49 -5.79
CA PRO A 505 24.00 10.28 -7.09
C PRO A 505 22.82 9.30 -6.96
N TYR A 506 21.77 9.54 -7.73
CA TYR A 506 20.69 8.57 -7.83
C TYR A 506 21.25 7.28 -8.43
N PRO A 507 20.93 6.09 -7.89
CA PRO A 507 21.52 4.84 -8.33
C PRO A 507 21.28 4.59 -9.81
N ALA A 508 22.37 4.36 -10.57
CA ALA A 508 22.27 4.16 -12.03
C ALA A 508 21.51 2.87 -12.42
N SER A 509 21.40 1.91 -11.49
CA SER A 509 20.59 0.70 -11.65
C SER A 509 19.09 0.98 -11.65
N LEU A 510 18.68 2.10 -11.07
CA LEU A 510 17.27 2.46 -10.87
C LEU A 510 16.78 3.52 -11.87
N ALA A 511 17.62 4.06 -12.73
CA ALA A 511 17.20 5.16 -13.58
C ALA A 511 17.89 5.19 -14.92
N LYS A 512 17.15 5.49 -15.96
CA LYS A 512 17.61 6.34 -17.04
C LYS A 512 17.89 7.71 -16.42
N ALA A 513 19.11 8.24 -16.51
CA ALA A 513 19.38 9.58 -16.00
C ALA A 513 18.41 10.56 -16.67
N PRO A 514 17.76 11.48 -15.92
CA PRO A 514 16.92 12.49 -16.53
C PRO A 514 17.76 13.24 -17.55
N THR A 515 17.25 13.39 -18.74
CA THR A 515 17.88 14.25 -19.73
C THR A 515 17.75 15.71 -19.27
N GLN A 516 18.57 16.59 -19.81
CA GLN A 516 18.43 18.04 -19.56
C GLN A 516 17.01 18.52 -19.90
N GLU A 517 16.37 17.89 -20.87
CA GLU A 517 15.01 18.12 -21.35
C GLU A 517 13.97 17.72 -20.29
N ASP A 518 14.13 16.57 -19.64
CA ASP A 518 13.25 16.12 -18.53
C ASP A 518 13.26 17.11 -17.36
N LEU A 519 14.43 17.67 -17.04
CA LEU A 519 14.59 18.66 -15.96
C LEU A 519 14.01 20.03 -16.35
N GLU A 520 14.11 20.44 -17.61
CA GLU A 520 13.53 21.67 -18.12
C GLU A 520 12.01 21.59 -18.18
N GLU A 521 11.45 20.46 -18.61
CA GLU A 521 10.01 20.22 -18.62
C GLU A 521 9.43 20.17 -17.19
N ALA A 522 10.08 19.52 -16.24
CA ALA A 522 9.67 19.53 -14.84
C ALA A 522 9.66 20.96 -14.27
N ALA A 523 10.64 21.79 -14.67
CA ALA A 523 10.68 23.19 -14.27
C ALA A 523 9.59 24.03 -14.96
N GLU A 524 9.19 23.71 -16.17
CA GLU A 524 8.10 24.37 -16.89
C GLU A 524 6.73 24.00 -16.34
N ARG A 525 6.52 22.74 -15.97
CA ARG A 525 5.30 22.28 -15.26
C ARG A 525 5.10 23.06 -13.96
N ALA A 526 6.16 23.20 -13.17
CA ALA A 526 6.12 23.99 -11.94
C ALA A 526 5.77 25.48 -12.20
N ARG A 527 6.14 26.01 -13.37
CA ARG A 527 5.80 27.39 -13.80
C ARG A 527 4.40 27.49 -14.40
N GLY A 528 3.94 26.46 -15.11
CA GLY A 528 2.63 26.40 -15.76
C GLY A 528 1.48 26.31 -14.76
N SER A 529 1.61 25.47 -13.75
CA SER A 529 0.63 25.34 -12.67
C SER A 529 0.50 26.62 -11.83
N ALA A 530 1.58 27.41 -11.70
CA ALA A 530 1.54 28.71 -11.05
C ALA A 530 0.74 29.76 -11.86
N LYS A 531 0.72 29.67 -13.19
CA LYS A 531 -0.04 30.58 -14.06
C LYS A 531 -1.54 30.29 -14.07
N HIS A 532 -1.94 29.03 -13.92
CA HIS A 532 -3.38 28.68 -13.89
C HIS A 532 -4.08 29.05 -12.59
N LYS A 533 -3.35 29.12 -11.45
CA LYS A 533 -3.91 29.60 -10.18
C LYS A 533 -4.05 31.13 -10.10
N SER A 534 -3.35 31.88 -10.95
CA SER A 534 -3.44 33.36 -10.96
C SER A 534 -4.52 33.92 -11.88
N ALA A 535 -5.22 33.11 -12.65
CA ALA A 535 -6.15 33.52 -13.71
C ALA A 535 -7.65 33.30 -13.35
N LYS A 536 -8.04 33.22 -12.10
CA LYS A 536 -9.47 33.31 -11.72
C LYS A 536 -9.86 34.80 -11.63
N PRO A 537 -10.68 35.34 -12.54
CA PRO A 537 -11.17 36.72 -12.41
C PRO A 537 -12.14 36.80 -11.23
N ALA A 538 -11.94 37.81 -10.41
CA ALA A 538 -12.89 38.18 -9.37
C ALA A 538 -14.28 38.39 -9.98
N LYS A 539 -15.27 37.66 -9.51
CA LYS A 539 -16.69 37.93 -9.84
C LYS A 539 -17.05 39.29 -9.27
N THR A 540 -17.15 40.27 -10.14
CA THR A 540 -17.78 41.56 -9.81
C THR A 540 -19.23 41.33 -9.40
N ALA A 541 -19.55 41.69 -8.17
CA ALA A 541 -20.93 41.77 -7.69
C ALA A 541 -21.71 42.80 -8.51
N LYS A 542 -22.71 42.37 -9.27
CA LYS A 542 -23.71 43.26 -9.85
C LYS A 542 -24.64 43.75 -8.75
N THR A 543 -24.53 45.00 -8.42
CA THR A 543 -25.53 45.75 -7.66
C THR A 543 -26.84 45.76 -8.43
N ALA A 544 -27.90 45.24 -7.84
CA ALA A 544 -29.24 45.38 -8.32
C ALA A 544 -29.68 46.85 -8.12
N LYS A 545 -29.96 47.53 -9.23
CA LYS A 545 -30.75 48.78 -9.22
C LYS A 545 -32.23 48.40 -9.17
N THR A 546 -32.89 48.83 -8.14
CA THR A 546 -34.35 48.93 -8.07
C THR A 546 -34.73 50.18 -8.85
N ASP A 547 -35.48 50.03 -9.91
CA ASP A 547 -36.31 51.10 -10.48
C ASP A 547 -37.76 50.84 -10.09
N LYS A 548 -38.28 51.81 -9.39
CA LYS A 548 -39.71 52.08 -9.26
C LYS A 548 -40.14 52.87 -10.50
N ASP A 549 -41.11 52.40 -11.21
CA ASP A 549 -42.36 53.07 -11.54
C ASP A 549 -43.30 52.08 -12.27
#